data_e4cd8965ae60597dbd02957dd021fb9c
#
_entry.id   e4cd8965ae60597dbd02957dd021fb9c
#
_cell.length_a   1.000
_cell.length_b   1.000
_cell.length_c   1.000
_cell.angle_alpha   90.00
_cell.angle_beta   90.00
_cell.angle_gamma   90.00
#
_symmetry.space_group_name_H-M   'P 1'
#
loop_
_entity.id
_entity.type
_entity.pdbx_description
1 polymer ?
#
loop_
_entity_poly.entity_id
_entity_poly.type
_entity_poly.pdbx_seq_one_letter_code
_entity_poly.pdbx_strand_id
1 'polypeptide(L)'
;MTQSSRLRKAMRTGGLMGLCALAGGALFNVSAVSKPNEPTAQPASATEEATSLVTEGRQTFRFDDFGDNNFWGGALQLHKAIEGRRLGGVGPGVSPKTALAVGLKVDADALPKSVTDALKAGKVPLNAPATTLALLKLNAVVGVKGHFNKSGTLSSVGITCALCHSTVNDSLAPGIGKRLDGRPNRDLNVGAIVSLAPNLKPVTDLLGVDAATVKKVLAAWGPGKFDAELFLDGKGFRPDGKTAATLIPPAYGLAGVNLHTYTGWGSIPYWNAFVAVLEMHGQGNFTDSRLDNATKFPVAARARMGHTRFNGDKVRGKLPGLQAYQLSLAAPKPKSGTFDKAAAQRGKKLFDGKATCASCHMPPTLSDAGQNMHTPASICTDDFQAQRSPDGMYRTTPLGGLGTRTKGGYYHDGRYATLGQVVQHYNGCFGLGLSAREQSDVVEYLKSL
;
A
#
# COMPACT_ATOMS: atom_id res chain seq x y z
N MET A 1 -45.51 38.81 18.14
CA MET A 1 -46.49 39.00 17.06
C MET A 1 -46.31 37.74 16.21
N THR A 2 -47.15 36.74 16.50
CA THR A 2 -48.38 36.33 15.79
C THR A 2 -48.09 35.78 14.41
N GLN A 3 -48.41 34.58 13.97
CA GLN A 3 -49.35 33.50 14.26
C GLN A 3 -49.11 32.46 13.19
N SER A 4 -48.98 31.18 13.49
CA SER A 4 -50.06 30.16 13.56
C SER A 4 -50.75 29.99 12.18
N SER A 5 -51.09 28.85 11.66
CA SER A 5 -51.59 27.61 12.20
C SER A 5 -52.04 26.69 11.06
N ARG A 6 -51.93 25.34 11.27
CA ARG A 6 -53.04 24.36 11.14
C ARG A 6 -53.47 23.98 9.70
N LEU A 7 -53.84 22.76 9.38
CA LEU A 7 -54.54 21.60 9.97
C LEU A 7 -54.42 20.43 8.96
N ARG A 8 -54.10 19.23 9.33
CA ARG A 8 -54.89 18.06 9.75
C ARG A 8 -55.91 17.48 8.76
N LYS A 9 -55.75 16.13 8.57
CA LYS A 9 -56.77 15.05 8.50
C LYS A 9 -57.57 14.93 7.20
N ALA A 10 -57.82 13.74 6.67
CA ALA A 10 -58.44 12.56 7.30
C ALA A 10 -58.41 11.34 6.36
N MET A 11 -58.44 10.21 7.01
CA MET A 11 -58.79 8.84 6.53
C MET A 11 -60.17 8.72 5.90
N ARG A 12 -60.36 7.66 5.05
CA ARG A 12 -61.45 6.62 5.11
C ARG A 12 -61.47 5.84 3.82
N THR A 13 -61.15 4.53 3.80
CA THR A 13 -61.96 3.31 3.98
C THR A 13 -63.14 3.08 3.04
N GLY A 14 -63.24 1.88 2.48
CA GLY A 14 -64.36 1.23 1.84
C GLY A 14 -63.97 0.71 0.48
N GLY A 15 -63.85 -0.52 0.15
CA GLY A 15 -64.55 -1.75 0.40
C GLY A 15 -65.77 -1.92 -0.51
N LEU A 16 -65.75 -2.75 -1.52
CA LEU A 16 -66.75 -3.81 -1.71
C LEU A 16 -66.56 -4.59 -3.05
N MET A 17 -66.94 -5.83 -2.95
CA MET A 17 -67.03 -6.87 -3.97
C MET A 17 -68.01 -6.55 -5.10
N GLY A 18 -67.86 -7.24 -6.24
CA GLY A 18 -68.94 -7.39 -7.22
C GLY A 18 -68.58 -8.32 -8.35
N LEU A 19 -69.20 -9.43 -8.36
CA LEU A 19 -69.20 -10.67 -9.13
C LEU A 19 -69.59 -10.52 -10.60
N CYS A 20 -69.11 -11.49 -11.41
CA CYS A 20 -69.70 -12.19 -12.55
C CYS A 20 -70.06 -11.46 -13.85
N ALA A 21 -69.58 -11.90 -14.98
CA ALA A 21 -70.32 -12.81 -15.87
C ALA A 21 -69.55 -13.17 -17.11
N LEU A 22 -69.77 -14.39 -17.54
CA LEU A 22 -69.32 -15.15 -18.69
C LEU A 22 -69.71 -14.57 -20.05
N ALA A 23 -68.83 -14.72 -21.05
CA ALA A 23 -69.14 -15.16 -22.42
C ALA A 23 -67.84 -15.25 -23.20
N GLY A 24 -67.36 -16.39 -23.60
CA GLY A 24 -67.67 -17.07 -24.82
C GLY A 24 -66.63 -16.81 -25.91
N GLY A 25 -65.67 -17.76 -26.17
CA GLY A 25 -65.32 -18.17 -27.50
C GLY A 25 -64.10 -17.51 -28.15
N ALA A 26 -62.99 -18.19 -28.18
CA ALA A 26 -62.25 -18.59 -29.39
C ALA A 26 -60.86 -19.11 -28.99
N LEU A 27 -60.64 -20.37 -29.10
CA LEU A 27 -59.36 -21.04 -29.01
C LEU A 27 -58.50 -20.67 -30.21
N PHE A 28 -57.54 -19.76 -30.02
CA PHE A 28 -56.35 -19.71 -30.87
C PHE A 28 -55.22 -20.43 -30.15
N ASN A 29 -54.97 -21.67 -30.58
CA ASN A 29 -53.74 -22.39 -30.26
C ASN A 29 -52.56 -21.64 -30.91
N VAL A 30 -51.94 -20.74 -30.19
CA VAL A 30 -50.59 -20.28 -30.52
C VAL A 30 -49.64 -21.25 -29.84
N SER A 31 -49.10 -22.20 -30.61
CA SER A 31 -47.95 -22.99 -30.19
C SER A 31 -46.81 -22.05 -29.91
N ALA A 32 -46.59 -21.75 -28.63
CA ALA A 32 -45.38 -21.09 -28.19
C ALA A 32 -44.19 -22.02 -28.46
N VAL A 33 -43.43 -21.72 -29.50
CA VAL A 33 -42.10 -22.28 -29.71
C VAL A 33 -41.28 -21.81 -28.51
N SER A 34 -41.13 -22.69 -27.53
CA SER A 34 -40.18 -22.47 -26.44
C SER A 34 -38.80 -22.37 -27.04
N LYS A 35 -38.21 -21.16 -27.01
CA LYS A 35 -36.76 -21.00 -27.23
C LYS A 35 -36.05 -21.94 -26.28
N PRO A 36 -35.00 -22.65 -26.73
CA PRO A 36 -34.18 -23.43 -25.81
C PRO A 36 -33.65 -22.47 -24.72
N ASN A 37 -33.90 -22.83 -23.45
CA ASN A 37 -33.32 -22.13 -22.31
C ASN A 37 -31.83 -22.10 -22.53
N GLU A 38 -31.26 -20.89 -22.77
CA GLU A 38 -29.84 -20.67 -22.52
C GLU A 38 -29.61 -21.07 -21.06
N PRO A 39 -28.57 -21.87 -20.77
CA PRO A 39 -28.28 -22.24 -19.40
C PRO A 39 -27.97 -20.93 -18.64
N THR A 40 -28.91 -20.52 -17.80
CA THR A 40 -28.68 -19.44 -16.84
C THR A 40 -27.55 -19.93 -15.94
N ALA A 41 -26.36 -19.30 -16.09
CA ALA A 41 -25.22 -19.60 -15.23
C ALA A 41 -25.71 -19.50 -13.78
N GLN A 42 -25.55 -20.57 -13.02
CA GLN A 42 -25.82 -20.52 -11.57
C GLN A 42 -24.98 -19.43 -10.97
N PRO A 43 -25.54 -18.58 -10.07
CA PRO A 43 -24.75 -17.58 -9.39
C PRO A 43 -23.62 -18.28 -8.63
N ALA A 44 -22.38 -17.74 -8.76
CA ALA A 44 -21.22 -18.26 -8.06
C ALA A 44 -21.50 -18.31 -6.54
N SER A 45 -21.00 -19.32 -5.86
CA SER A 45 -21.07 -19.38 -4.40
C SER A 45 -20.23 -18.25 -3.80
N ALA A 46 -20.57 -17.80 -2.58
CA ALA A 46 -19.80 -16.76 -1.89
C ALA A 46 -18.31 -17.10 -1.77
N THR A 47 -17.96 -18.39 -1.68
CA THR A 47 -16.57 -18.87 -1.62
C THR A 47 -15.87 -18.72 -2.97
N GLU A 48 -16.55 -19.02 -4.09
CA GLU A 48 -16.01 -18.86 -5.43
C GLU A 48 -15.80 -17.38 -5.76
N GLU A 49 -16.75 -16.52 -5.40
CA GLU A 49 -16.66 -15.08 -5.58
C GLU A 49 -15.49 -14.50 -4.75
N ALA A 50 -15.35 -14.88 -3.49
CA ALA A 50 -14.24 -14.45 -2.64
C ALA A 50 -12.88 -14.90 -3.20
N THR A 51 -12.79 -16.13 -3.73
CA THR A 51 -11.58 -16.68 -4.34
C THR A 51 -11.22 -15.95 -5.63
N SER A 52 -12.21 -15.60 -6.45
CA SER A 52 -12.03 -14.78 -7.66
C SER A 52 -11.48 -13.40 -7.29
N LEU A 53 -12.10 -12.70 -6.34
CA LEU A 53 -11.65 -11.39 -5.88
C LEU A 53 -10.21 -11.41 -5.35
N VAL A 54 -9.83 -12.42 -4.57
CA VAL A 54 -8.45 -12.57 -4.09
C VAL A 54 -7.47 -12.78 -5.24
N THR A 55 -7.86 -13.58 -6.23
CA THR A 55 -7.02 -13.87 -7.41
C THR A 55 -6.85 -12.63 -8.28
N GLU A 56 -7.92 -11.91 -8.56
CA GLU A 56 -7.91 -10.64 -9.31
C GLU A 56 -7.10 -9.57 -8.58
N GLY A 57 -7.30 -9.46 -7.26
CA GLY A 57 -6.56 -8.55 -6.42
C GLY A 57 -5.07 -8.83 -6.40
N ARG A 58 -4.67 -10.12 -6.40
CA ARG A 58 -3.27 -10.53 -6.52
C ARG A 58 -2.66 -10.11 -7.85
N GLN A 59 -3.39 -10.29 -8.96
CA GLN A 59 -2.94 -9.86 -10.28
C GLN A 59 -2.77 -8.34 -10.33
N THR A 60 -3.77 -7.61 -9.84
CA THR A 60 -3.73 -6.15 -9.76
C THR A 60 -2.55 -5.68 -8.90
N PHE A 61 -2.40 -6.19 -7.70
CA PHE A 61 -1.32 -5.83 -6.77
C PHE A 61 0.07 -6.04 -7.36
N ARG A 62 0.26 -7.13 -8.10
CA ARG A 62 1.57 -7.53 -8.64
C ARG A 62 1.91 -6.88 -9.96
N PHE A 63 0.92 -6.64 -10.82
CA PHE A 63 1.19 -6.39 -12.25
C PHE A 63 0.41 -5.22 -12.85
N ASP A 64 -0.50 -4.58 -12.10
CA ASP A 64 -1.26 -3.46 -12.64
C ASP A 64 -0.60 -2.13 -12.29
N ASP A 65 -0.35 -1.33 -13.30
CA ASP A 65 0.21 0.02 -13.18
C ASP A 65 -0.88 1.12 -13.32
N PHE A 66 -2.13 0.74 -13.43
CA PHE A 66 -3.27 1.66 -13.56
C PHE A 66 -3.10 2.73 -14.66
N GLY A 67 -2.20 2.50 -15.62
CA GLY A 67 -1.84 3.47 -16.66
C GLY A 67 -0.89 4.57 -16.21
N ASP A 68 -0.21 4.40 -15.07
CA ASP A 68 0.80 5.32 -14.54
C ASP A 68 2.08 5.38 -15.38
N ASN A 69 2.24 4.43 -16.32
CA ASN A 69 3.30 4.43 -17.30
C ASN A 69 3.31 5.73 -18.14
N ASN A 70 2.20 6.44 -18.24
CA ASN A 70 2.14 7.78 -18.86
C ASN A 70 2.90 8.83 -18.04
N PHE A 71 2.98 8.65 -16.71
CA PHE A 71 3.75 9.53 -15.85
C PHE A 71 5.22 9.07 -15.76
N TRP A 72 5.46 7.83 -15.30
CA TRP A 72 6.82 7.34 -15.06
C TRP A 72 7.65 7.20 -16.33
N GLY A 73 7.07 6.64 -17.37
CA GLY A 73 7.71 6.51 -18.67
C GLY A 73 7.48 7.72 -19.57
N GLY A 74 6.25 8.23 -19.63
CA GLY A 74 5.91 9.35 -20.50
C GLY A 74 6.48 10.69 -20.01
N ALA A 75 6.00 11.19 -18.86
CA ALA A 75 6.36 12.51 -18.36
C ALA A 75 7.78 12.56 -17.79
N LEU A 76 8.14 11.64 -16.88
CA LEU A 76 9.47 11.58 -16.25
C LEU A 76 10.55 10.95 -17.14
N GLN A 77 10.16 10.20 -18.18
CA GLN A 77 11.04 9.50 -19.12
C GLN A 77 12.01 8.49 -18.45
N LEU A 78 11.57 7.87 -17.33
CA LEU A 78 12.41 6.99 -16.54
C LEU A 78 12.92 5.77 -17.33
N HIS A 79 12.11 5.26 -18.30
CA HIS A 79 12.53 4.19 -19.20
C HIS A 79 13.83 4.51 -19.96
N LYS A 80 14.06 5.77 -20.36
CA LYS A 80 15.28 6.20 -21.04
C LYS A 80 16.51 6.11 -20.15
N ALA A 81 16.37 6.39 -18.84
CA ALA A 81 17.45 6.20 -17.88
C ALA A 81 17.74 4.71 -17.64
N ILE A 82 16.72 3.84 -17.70
CA ILE A 82 16.87 2.39 -17.57
C ILE A 82 17.62 1.83 -18.77
N GLU A 83 17.25 2.20 -19.99
CA GLU A 83 17.92 1.76 -21.23
C GLU A 83 19.39 2.21 -21.29
N GLY A 84 19.64 3.46 -20.95
CA GLY A 84 20.96 4.08 -21.13
C GLY A 84 21.27 4.39 -22.59
N ARG A 85 22.30 5.21 -22.81
CA ARG A 85 22.68 5.73 -24.13
C ARG A 85 22.95 4.63 -25.16
N ARG A 86 23.51 3.49 -24.73
CA ARG A 86 23.86 2.38 -25.63
C ARG A 86 22.66 1.64 -26.20
N LEU A 87 21.49 1.76 -25.57
CA LEU A 87 20.26 1.08 -25.96
C LEU A 87 19.16 2.06 -26.39
N GLY A 88 19.52 3.32 -26.72
CA GLY A 88 18.58 4.33 -27.23
C GLY A 88 18.07 5.30 -26.18
N GLY A 89 18.45 5.14 -24.91
CA GLY A 89 18.06 6.02 -23.81
C GLY A 89 19.12 7.07 -23.48
N VAL A 90 19.25 7.43 -22.17
CA VAL A 90 20.18 8.44 -21.67
C VAL A 90 21.03 7.90 -20.52
N GLY A 91 22.20 8.48 -20.32
CA GLY A 91 23.11 8.07 -19.24
C GLY A 91 23.72 6.68 -19.42
N PRO A 92 24.21 6.05 -18.35
CA PRO A 92 24.89 4.76 -18.41
C PRO A 92 23.95 3.57 -18.56
N GLY A 93 22.64 3.75 -18.32
CA GLY A 93 21.67 2.68 -18.16
C GLY A 93 21.66 2.06 -16.75
N VAL A 94 20.63 1.30 -16.44
CA VAL A 94 20.45 0.65 -15.14
C VAL A 94 20.72 -0.85 -15.31
N SER A 95 21.84 -1.32 -14.78
CA SER A 95 22.15 -2.75 -14.70
C SER A 95 21.37 -3.44 -13.57
N PRO A 96 21.18 -4.78 -13.57
CA PRO A 96 20.61 -5.50 -12.44
C PRO A 96 21.34 -5.23 -11.13
N LYS A 97 22.68 -5.14 -11.15
CA LYS A 97 23.48 -4.80 -9.96
C LYS A 97 23.10 -3.43 -9.40
N THR A 98 22.93 -2.42 -10.25
CA THR A 98 22.50 -1.08 -9.86
C THR A 98 21.07 -1.10 -9.33
N ALA A 99 20.16 -1.82 -9.99
CA ALA A 99 18.77 -1.96 -9.58
C ALA A 99 18.63 -2.62 -8.19
N LEU A 100 19.38 -3.71 -7.96
CA LEU A 100 19.42 -4.40 -6.65
C LEU A 100 20.05 -3.52 -5.56
N ALA A 101 21.05 -2.70 -5.89
CA ALA A 101 21.68 -1.78 -4.93
C ALA A 101 20.74 -0.68 -4.43
N VAL A 102 19.77 -0.25 -5.24
CA VAL A 102 18.69 0.66 -4.81
C VAL A 102 17.45 -0.07 -4.28
N GLY A 103 17.57 -1.37 -4.01
CA GLY A 103 16.56 -2.17 -3.32
C GLY A 103 15.48 -2.79 -4.21
N LEU A 104 15.55 -2.69 -5.54
CA LEU A 104 14.67 -3.46 -6.40
C LEU A 104 14.91 -4.96 -6.19
N LYS A 105 13.88 -5.77 -6.46
CA LYS A 105 13.89 -7.22 -6.23
C LYS A 105 13.56 -7.95 -7.53
N VAL A 106 14.04 -9.19 -7.63
CA VAL A 106 13.75 -10.10 -8.75
C VAL A 106 12.99 -11.32 -8.24
N ASP A 107 11.82 -11.56 -8.82
CA ASP A 107 10.99 -12.71 -8.54
C ASP A 107 11.54 -13.95 -9.25
N ALA A 108 12.04 -14.90 -8.49
CA ALA A 108 12.60 -16.14 -9.02
C ALA A 108 11.56 -17.01 -9.75
N ASP A 109 10.28 -16.94 -9.33
CA ASP A 109 9.19 -17.73 -9.92
C ASP A 109 8.82 -17.22 -11.34
N ALA A 110 9.23 -15.98 -11.68
CA ALA A 110 9.05 -15.42 -13.03
C ALA A 110 10.22 -15.75 -13.99
N LEU A 111 11.29 -16.37 -13.50
CA LEU A 111 12.46 -16.68 -14.30
C LEU A 111 12.36 -18.08 -14.94
N PRO A 112 12.67 -18.24 -16.24
CA PRO A 112 12.86 -19.55 -16.84
C PRO A 112 13.95 -20.34 -16.11
N LYS A 113 13.82 -21.68 -16.09
CA LYS A 113 14.81 -22.57 -15.45
C LYS A 113 16.25 -22.32 -15.94
N SER A 114 16.44 -22.09 -17.25
CA SER A 114 17.74 -21.77 -17.84
C SER A 114 18.37 -20.51 -17.24
N VAL A 115 17.56 -19.48 -16.94
CA VAL A 115 18.04 -18.22 -16.31
C VAL A 115 18.39 -18.45 -14.83
N THR A 116 17.57 -19.21 -14.11
CA THR A 116 17.87 -19.54 -12.69
C THR A 116 19.14 -20.39 -12.57
N ASP A 117 19.36 -21.35 -13.47
CA ASP A 117 20.56 -22.17 -13.49
C ASP A 117 21.80 -21.32 -13.87
N ALA A 118 21.66 -20.41 -14.82
CA ALA A 118 22.73 -19.47 -15.19
C ALA A 118 23.07 -18.49 -14.04
N LEU A 119 22.06 -18.04 -13.27
CA LEU A 119 22.28 -17.22 -12.08
C LEU A 119 23.10 -17.97 -11.02
N LYS A 120 22.70 -19.21 -10.70
CA LYS A 120 23.42 -20.07 -9.76
C LYS A 120 24.87 -20.33 -10.20
N ALA A 121 25.10 -20.44 -11.50
CA ALA A 121 26.43 -20.62 -12.09
C ALA A 121 27.24 -19.32 -12.25
N GLY A 122 26.69 -18.15 -11.81
CA GLY A 122 27.35 -16.85 -11.97
C GLY A 122 27.51 -16.38 -13.43
N LYS A 123 26.75 -16.95 -14.36
CA LYS A 123 26.84 -16.68 -15.80
C LYS A 123 25.96 -15.57 -16.32
N VAL A 124 25.07 -15.01 -15.50
CA VAL A 124 24.21 -13.88 -15.89
C VAL A 124 24.99 -12.56 -15.77
N PRO A 125 25.03 -11.73 -16.82
CA PRO A 125 25.81 -10.47 -16.80
C PRO A 125 25.04 -9.39 -16.00
N LEU A 126 25.16 -9.42 -14.68
CA LEU A 126 24.46 -8.49 -13.77
C LEU A 126 24.90 -7.02 -13.91
N ASN A 127 25.99 -6.73 -14.63
CA ASN A 127 26.47 -5.37 -14.88
C ASN A 127 25.94 -4.76 -16.20
N ALA A 128 25.16 -5.52 -16.99
CA ALA A 128 24.68 -5.08 -18.30
C ALA A 128 23.23 -4.57 -18.23
N PRO A 129 22.92 -3.33 -18.67
CA PRO A 129 21.55 -2.83 -18.74
C PRO A 129 20.61 -3.69 -19.60
N ALA A 130 21.14 -4.33 -20.65
CA ALA A 130 20.36 -5.28 -21.46
C ALA A 130 19.76 -6.44 -20.64
N THR A 131 20.44 -6.87 -19.57
CA THR A 131 19.90 -7.89 -18.65
C THR A 131 18.70 -7.34 -17.86
N THR A 132 18.70 -6.07 -17.47
CA THR A 132 17.56 -5.43 -16.85
C THR A 132 16.35 -5.41 -17.79
N LEU A 133 16.56 -5.07 -19.07
CA LEU A 133 15.47 -5.10 -20.07
C LEU A 133 14.92 -6.52 -20.26
N ALA A 134 15.77 -7.54 -20.26
CA ALA A 134 15.33 -8.93 -20.32
C ALA A 134 14.50 -9.32 -19.09
N LEU A 135 14.88 -8.92 -17.88
CA LEU A 135 14.13 -9.15 -16.66
C LEU A 135 12.77 -8.42 -16.66
N LEU A 136 12.71 -7.20 -17.20
CA LEU A 136 11.45 -6.45 -17.36
C LEU A 136 10.52 -7.14 -18.37
N LYS A 137 11.04 -7.69 -19.48
CA LYS A 137 10.24 -8.49 -20.45
C LYS A 137 9.63 -9.74 -19.82
N LEU A 138 10.30 -10.34 -18.85
CA LEU A 138 9.81 -11.50 -18.11
C LEU A 138 8.83 -11.12 -16.97
N ASN A 139 8.56 -9.83 -16.74
CA ASN A 139 7.87 -9.33 -15.56
C ASN A 139 8.51 -9.82 -14.23
N ALA A 140 9.81 -10.05 -14.24
CA ALA A 140 10.55 -10.58 -13.10
C ALA A 140 11.01 -9.50 -12.11
N VAL A 141 11.04 -8.22 -12.52
CA VAL A 141 11.38 -7.12 -11.62
C VAL A 141 10.16 -6.79 -10.78
N VAL A 142 10.25 -7.04 -9.48
CA VAL A 142 9.12 -6.86 -8.55
C VAL A 142 8.68 -5.40 -8.52
N GLY A 143 7.41 -5.16 -8.87
CA GLY A 143 6.79 -3.85 -8.78
C GLY A 143 7.16 -2.87 -9.90
N VAL A 144 7.88 -3.30 -10.93
CA VAL A 144 8.17 -2.48 -12.12
C VAL A 144 7.67 -3.19 -13.36
N LYS A 145 6.79 -2.54 -14.10
CA LYS A 145 6.21 -3.05 -15.35
C LYS A 145 6.83 -2.36 -16.55
N GLY A 146 7.51 -3.14 -17.39
CA GLY A 146 8.04 -2.66 -18.67
C GLY A 146 6.98 -2.74 -19.77
N HIS A 147 6.79 -1.64 -20.52
CA HIS A 147 5.99 -1.60 -21.74
C HIS A 147 6.93 -1.61 -22.94
N PHE A 148 6.74 -2.56 -23.83
CA PHE A 148 7.59 -2.74 -25.01
C PHE A 148 6.79 -2.53 -26.29
N ASN A 149 7.37 -1.83 -27.25
CA ASN A 149 6.77 -1.67 -28.57
C ASN A 149 6.94 -2.95 -29.42
N LYS A 150 6.38 -2.95 -30.62
CA LYS A 150 6.43 -4.10 -31.55
C LYS A 150 7.85 -4.52 -31.94
N SER A 151 8.80 -3.59 -31.93
CA SER A 151 10.23 -3.88 -32.21
C SER A 151 10.97 -4.44 -30.98
N GLY A 152 10.31 -4.57 -29.83
CA GLY A 152 10.89 -5.06 -28.59
C GLY A 152 11.73 -4.04 -27.81
N THR A 153 11.64 -2.75 -28.16
CA THR A 153 12.27 -1.64 -27.44
C THR A 153 11.39 -1.24 -26.25
N LEU A 154 11.98 -0.90 -25.12
CA LEU A 154 11.27 -0.40 -23.95
C LEU A 154 10.68 0.99 -24.26
N SER A 155 9.37 1.09 -24.41
CA SER A 155 8.69 2.34 -24.76
C SER A 155 8.23 3.15 -23.54
N SER A 156 8.04 2.48 -22.40
CA SER A 156 7.62 3.10 -21.15
C SER A 156 7.82 2.14 -19.98
N VAL A 157 7.71 2.66 -18.76
CA VAL A 157 7.65 1.89 -17.52
C VAL A 157 6.54 2.42 -16.64
N GLY A 158 5.89 1.52 -15.91
CA GLY A 158 4.97 1.82 -14.82
C GLY A 158 5.43 1.12 -13.53
N ILE A 159 4.79 1.48 -12.43
CA ILE A 159 5.02 0.84 -11.13
C ILE A 159 3.74 0.17 -10.63
N THR A 160 3.87 -0.77 -9.69
CA THR A 160 2.73 -1.50 -9.12
C THR A 160 2.83 -1.49 -7.59
N CYS A 161 1.74 -1.83 -6.89
CA CYS A 161 1.71 -1.91 -5.42
C CYS A 161 2.86 -2.78 -4.87
N ALA A 162 3.30 -3.80 -5.62
CA ALA A 162 4.36 -4.70 -5.23
C ALA A 162 5.74 -4.02 -5.11
N LEU A 163 5.97 -2.84 -5.70
CA LEU A 163 7.24 -2.12 -5.59
C LEU A 163 7.60 -1.83 -4.13
N CYS A 164 6.65 -1.25 -3.40
CA CYS A 164 6.82 -0.88 -2.00
C CYS A 164 6.44 -2.01 -1.03
N HIS A 165 5.45 -2.84 -1.39
CA HIS A 165 4.82 -3.81 -0.50
C HIS A 165 5.12 -5.28 -0.85
N SER A 166 6.22 -5.55 -1.57
CA SER A 166 6.74 -6.90 -1.76
C SER A 166 8.26 -6.93 -1.62
N THR A 167 8.77 -8.02 -1.09
CA THR A 167 10.19 -8.35 -1.10
C THR A 167 10.38 -9.76 -1.62
N VAL A 168 11.58 -10.33 -1.48
CA VAL A 168 11.89 -11.72 -1.82
C VAL A 168 12.60 -12.41 -0.65
N ASN A 169 12.64 -13.75 -0.69
CA ASN A 169 13.28 -14.56 0.35
C ASN A 169 14.78 -14.81 0.14
N ASP A 170 15.39 -14.14 -0.83
CA ASP A 170 16.82 -14.25 -1.18
C ASP A 170 17.30 -15.69 -1.48
N SER A 171 16.39 -16.57 -1.91
CA SER A 171 16.70 -18.00 -2.12
C SER A 171 17.68 -18.31 -3.24
N LEU A 172 17.90 -17.38 -4.18
CA LEU A 172 18.89 -17.53 -5.26
C LEU A 172 20.13 -16.65 -5.04
N ALA A 173 19.90 -15.39 -4.61
CA ALA A 173 20.96 -14.43 -4.29
C ALA A 173 20.33 -13.25 -3.53
N PRO A 174 21.11 -12.37 -2.88
CA PRO A 174 20.58 -11.16 -2.26
C PRO A 174 19.72 -10.35 -3.22
N GLY A 175 18.45 -10.11 -2.87
CA GLY A 175 17.47 -9.43 -3.69
C GLY A 175 16.84 -10.28 -4.81
N ILE A 176 17.18 -11.56 -4.93
CA ILE A 176 16.66 -12.49 -5.95
C ILE A 176 16.11 -13.74 -5.26
N GLY A 177 14.82 -14.00 -5.36
CA GLY A 177 14.20 -15.14 -4.72
C GLY A 177 12.70 -15.18 -4.92
N LYS A 178 12.03 -16.06 -4.19
CA LYS A 178 10.56 -16.17 -4.20
C LYS A 178 9.93 -14.92 -3.60
N ARG A 179 8.95 -14.37 -4.27
CA ARG A 179 8.22 -13.16 -3.86
C ARG A 179 7.44 -13.36 -2.57
N LEU A 180 7.48 -12.34 -1.73
CA LEU A 180 6.80 -12.27 -0.44
C LEU A 180 5.94 -11.00 -0.41
N ASP A 181 4.69 -11.13 -0.83
CA ASP A 181 3.75 -10.00 -0.89
C ASP A 181 3.30 -9.56 0.52
N GLY A 182 2.91 -8.29 0.64
CA GLY A 182 2.53 -7.64 1.89
C GLY A 182 3.72 -7.20 2.74
N ARG A 183 4.92 -7.71 2.49
CA ARG A 183 6.11 -7.31 3.24
C ARG A 183 6.67 -6.00 2.69
N PRO A 184 6.90 -5.00 3.56
CA PRO A 184 7.47 -3.74 3.11
C PRO A 184 8.89 -3.94 2.57
N ASN A 185 9.19 -3.38 1.41
CA ASN A 185 10.53 -3.42 0.84
C ASN A 185 11.43 -2.38 1.54
N ARG A 186 12.09 -2.80 2.61
CA ARG A 186 12.94 -1.95 3.45
C ARG A 186 14.30 -1.62 2.82
N ASP A 187 14.62 -2.22 1.69
CA ASP A 187 15.83 -1.89 0.90
C ASP A 187 15.54 -0.87 -0.21
N LEU A 188 14.26 -0.66 -0.56
CA LEU A 188 13.85 0.20 -1.67
C LEU A 188 14.17 1.67 -1.41
N ASN A 189 15.02 2.25 -2.22
CA ASN A 189 15.34 3.68 -2.20
C ASN A 189 14.57 4.40 -3.31
N VAL A 190 13.32 4.75 -3.03
CA VAL A 190 12.42 5.42 -3.99
C VAL A 190 13.02 6.74 -4.45
N GLY A 191 13.61 7.52 -3.52
CA GLY A 191 14.22 8.80 -3.84
C GLY A 191 15.37 8.67 -4.84
N ALA A 192 16.25 7.67 -4.65
CA ALA A 192 17.33 7.41 -5.60
C ALA A 192 16.81 7.00 -6.98
N ILE A 193 15.73 6.19 -7.04
CA ILE A 193 15.11 5.74 -8.29
C ILE A 193 14.49 6.93 -9.03
N VAL A 194 13.69 7.76 -8.36
CA VAL A 194 13.05 8.93 -8.98
C VAL A 194 14.10 9.96 -9.43
N SER A 195 15.21 10.11 -8.71
CA SER A 195 16.31 11.02 -9.07
C SER A 195 17.00 10.65 -10.39
N LEU A 196 16.84 9.42 -10.90
CA LEU A 196 17.34 9.00 -12.21
C LEU A 196 16.50 9.53 -13.38
N ALA A 197 15.31 10.05 -13.12
CA ALA A 197 14.42 10.54 -14.17
C ALA A 197 15.08 11.68 -14.97
N PRO A 198 15.15 11.56 -16.30
CA PRO A 198 15.71 12.61 -17.15
C PRO A 198 14.93 13.91 -17.12
N ASN A 199 13.63 13.84 -16.82
CA ASN A 199 12.75 15.00 -16.76
C ASN A 199 12.03 15.07 -15.40
N LEU A 200 12.48 15.96 -14.50
CA LEU A 200 11.83 16.24 -13.23
C LEU A 200 10.83 17.41 -13.28
N LYS A 201 10.60 17.98 -14.47
CA LYS A 201 9.69 19.14 -14.61
C LYS A 201 8.29 18.92 -14.03
N PRO A 202 7.63 17.77 -14.19
CA PRO A 202 6.33 17.53 -13.56
C PRO A 202 6.35 17.67 -12.03
N VAL A 203 7.43 17.25 -11.39
CA VAL A 203 7.60 17.33 -9.94
C VAL A 203 7.95 18.75 -9.49
N THR A 204 8.86 19.42 -10.22
CA THR A 204 9.23 20.82 -9.91
C THR A 204 8.07 21.78 -10.08
N ASP A 205 7.26 21.61 -11.14
CA ASP A 205 6.06 22.43 -11.38
C ASP A 205 5.02 22.22 -10.28
N LEU A 206 4.78 20.98 -9.88
CA LEU A 206 3.82 20.65 -8.82
C LEU A 206 4.24 21.27 -7.48
N LEU A 207 5.50 21.13 -7.11
CA LEU A 207 6.01 21.60 -5.81
C LEU A 207 6.39 23.08 -5.81
N GLY A 208 6.59 23.71 -6.98
CA GLY A 208 7.01 25.10 -7.11
C GLY A 208 8.47 25.34 -6.69
N VAL A 209 9.35 24.34 -6.88
CA VAL A 209 10.77 24.39 -6.50
C VAL A 209 11.65 23.92 -7.67
N ASP A 210 12.96 24.19 -7.59
CA ASP A 210 13.90 23.75 -8.61
C ASP A 210 14.28 22.26 -8.50
N ALA A 211 14.91 21.73 -9.54
CA ALA A 211 15.30 20.32 -9.59
C ALA A 211 16.38 19.94 -8.56
N ALA A 212 17.24 20.88 -8.15
CA ALA A 212 18.26 20.63 -7.14
C ALA A 212 17.61 20.42 -5.77
N THR A 213 16.61 21.25 -5.43
CA THR A 213 15.79 21.10 -4.23
C THR A 213 15.03 19.76 -4.22
N VAL A 214 14.39 19.38 -5.34
CA VAL A 214 13.72 18.07 -5.46
C VAL A 214 14.72 16.95 -5.19
N LYS A 215 15.89 16.96 -5.84
CA LYS A 215 16.91 15.91 -5.65
C LYS A 215 17.45 15.86 -4.23
N LYS A 216 17.61 17.00 -3.56
CA LYS A 216 18.02 17.09 -2.14
C LYS A 216 17.00 16.39 -1.23
N VAL A 217 15.71 16.64 -1.43
CA VAL A 217 14.63 15.97 -0.66
C VAL A 217 14.64 14.47 -0.93
N LEU A 218 14.65 14.04 -2.22
CA LEU A 218 14.67 12.64 -2.62
C LEU A 218 15.89 11.89 -2.03
N ALA A 219 17.09 12.50 -2.05
CA ALA A 219 18.29 11.91 -1.47
C ALA A 219 18.19 11.70 0.05
N ALA A 220 17.44 12.55 0.74
CA ALA A 220 17.25 12.46 2.19
C ALA A 220 16.32 11.32 2.63
N TRP A 221 15.49 10.74 1.73
CA TRP A 221 14.56 9.67 2.11
C TRP A 221 15.29 8.42 2.58
N GLY A 222 16.25 7.95 1.79
CA GLY A 222 16.99 6.72 2.07
C GLY A 222 16.17 5.43 1.84
N PRO A 223 16.76 4.27 2.13
CA PRO A 223 16.10 2.98 1.88
C PRO A 223 14.93 2.72 2.81
N GLY A 224 13.87 2.10 2.26
CA GLY A 224 12.66 1.67 2.97
C GLY A 224 11.75 2.79 3.42
N LYS A 225 11.95 4.01 2.92
CA LYS A 225 11.15 5.19 3.25
C LYS A 225 10.54 5.83 2.01
N PHE A 226 9.40 6.47 2.24
CA PHE A 226 8.66 7.26 1.25
C PHE A 226 7.90 8.38 1.96
N ASP A 227 7.71 9.50 1.29
CA ASP A 227 6.96 10.65 1.81
C ASP A 227 5.74 10.91 0.93
N ALA A 228 4.61 10.27 1.30
CA ALA A 228 3.34 10.45 0.61
C ALA A 228 2.76 11.86 0.77
N GLU A 229 3.03 12.48 1.89
CA GLU A 229 2.50 13.81 2.23
C GLU A 229 3.28 14.96 1.58
N LEU A 230 4.50 14.70 1.03
CA LEU A 230 5.30 15.72 0.32
C LEU A 230 4.49 16.40 -0.79
N PHE A 231 3.73 15.62 -1.55
CA PHE A 231 2.92 16.12 -2.65
C PHE A 231 1.60 16.78 -2.18
N LEU A 232 1.30 16.71 -0.90
CA LEU A 232 0.13 17.38 -0.31
C LEU A 232 0.50 18.71 0.33
N ASP A 233 1.56 18.73 1.15
CA ASP A 233 1.94 19.87 1.99
C ASP A 233 3.26 20.57 1.59
N GLY A 234 4.06 19.94 0.74
CA GLY A 234 5.35 20.48 0.28
C GLY A 234 6.49 20.40 1.30
N LYS A 235 6.32 19.70 2.42
CA LYS A 235 7.31 19.61 3.50
C LYS A 235 8.24 18.41 3.31
N GLY A 236 9.43 18.62 2.75
CA GLY A 236 10.42 17.53 2.55
C GLY A 236 11.30 17.24 3.77
N PHE A 237 11.36 18.16 4.76
CA PHE A 237 12.17 18.04 5.97
C PHE A 237 11.37 18.39 7.21
N ARG A 238 11.74 17.76 8.32
CA ARG A 238 11.27 18.05 9.67
C ARG A 238 11.95 19.32 10.22
N PRO A 239 11.41 19.95 11.27
CA PRO A 239 12.06 21.09 11.92
C PRO A 239 13.47 20.80 12.46
N ASP A 240 13.75 19.53 12.81
CA ASP A 240 15.08 19.07 13.26
C ASP A 240 16.06 18.79 12.11
N GLY A 241 15.70 19.12 10.87
CA GLY A 241 16.51 18.92 9.67
C GLY A 241 16.51 17.49 9.12
N LYS A 242 15.85 16.53 9.79
CA LYS A 242 15.71 15.16 9.28
C LYS A 242 14.67 15.08 8.18
N THR A 243 14.75 14.02 7.38
CA THR A 243 13.76 13.75 6.35
C THR A 243 12.34 13.64 6.93
N ALA A 244 11.38 14.16 6.20
CA ALA A 244 9.95 13.99 6.48
C ALA A 244 9.42 12.60 6.11
N ALA A 245 10.17 11.82 5.32
CA ALA A 245 9.78 10.51 4.85
C ALA A 245 9.58 9.50 5.99
N THR A 246 8.54 8.70 5.86
CA THR A 246 8.19 7.62 6.81
C THR A 246 8.58 6.24 6.26
N LEU A 247 8.68 5.27 7.15
CA LEU A 247 8.93 3.89 6.76
C LEU A 247 7.73 3.34 5.97
N ILE A 248 7.97 2.67 4.86
CA ILE A 248 6.94 1.95 4.11
C ILE A 248 6.25 0.96 5.06
N PRO A 249 4.92 1.08 5.31
CA PRO A 249 4.23 0.20 6.25
C PRO A 249 4.04 -1.22 5.68
N PRO A 250 3.83 -2.24 6.54
CA PRO A 250 3.43 -3.56 6.06
C PRO A 250 2.01 -3.52 5.48
N ALA A 251 1.77 -4.32 4.44
CA ALA A 251 0.47 -4.56 3.85
C ALA A 251 -0.01 -6.01 4.08
N TYR A 252 0.39 -6.60 5.20
CA TYR A 252 -0.07 -7.90 5.72
C TYR A 252 -0.71 -7.73 7.10
N GLY A 253 -1.51 -8.70 7.53
CA GLY A 253 -2.16 -8.70 8.85
C GLY A 253 -3.16 -7.57 9.01
N LEU A 254 -3.82 -7.16 7.92
CA LEU A 254 -4.73 -6.03 7.90
C LEU A 254 -6.19 -6.43 8.21
N ALA A 255 -6.50 -7.73 8.23
CA ALA A 255 -7.84 -8.21 8.56
C ALA A 255 -8.23 -7.81 10.00
N GLY A 256 -9.42 -7.27 10.16
CA GLY A 256 -9.93 -6.76 11.44
C GLY A 256 -9.40 -5.38 11.85
N VAL A 257 -8.67 -4.69 10.97
CA VAL A 257 -8.17 -3.33 11.17
C VAL A 257 -8.88 -2.39 10.20
N ASN A 258 -9.51 -1.32 10.70
CA ASN A 258 -10.32 -0.41 9.87
C ASN A 258 -9.51 0.74 9.26
N LEU A 259 -8.59 1.31 10.04
CA LEU A 259 -7.80 2.47 9.66
C LEU A 259 -6.34 2.06 9.43
N HIS A 260 -5.74 2.59 8.37
CA HIS A 260 -4.44 2.16 7.88
C HIS A 260 -3.44 3.30 7.78
N THR A 261 -2.17 2.96 7.53
CA THR A 261 -0.97 3.81 7.67
C THR A 261 -0.70 4.22 9.12
N TYR A 262 0.30 5.06 9.38
CA TYR A 262 0.65 5.46 10.75
C TYR A 262 -0.38 6.42 11.36
N THR A 263 -0.98 7.25 10.53
CA THR A 263 -1.91 8.31 10.91
C THR A 263 -3.38 7.91 10.77
N GLY A 264 -3.67 6.71 10.27
CA GLY A 264 -4.99 6.10 10.33
C GLY A 264 -6.15 6.87 9.69
N TRP A 265 -5.93 7.74 8.72
CA TRP A 265 -6.97 8.60 8.16
C TRP A 265 -7.78 8.00 7.01
N GLY A 266 -7.60 6.71 6.74
CA GLY A 266 -8.36 6.01 5.71
C GLY A 266 -8.34 4.50 5.83
N SER A 267 -9.32 3.86 5.17
CA SER A 267 -9.43 2.41 5.01
C SER A 267 -8.48 1.87 3.92
N ILE A 268 -8.43 0.53 3.75
CA ILE A 268 -7.66 -0.09 2.65
C ILE A 268 -8.10 0.45 1.28
N PRO A 269 -9.40 0.45 0.90
CA PRO A 269 -9.81 1.00 -0.40
C PRO A 269 -9.47 2.47 -0.57
N TYR A 270 -9.58 3.27 0.49
CA TYR A 270 -9.19 4.68 0.46
C TYR A 270 -7.71 4.82 0.11
N TRP A 271 -6.82 4.14 0.85
CA TRP A 271 -5.39 4.22 0.60
C TRP A 271 -4.96 3.61 -0.73
N ASN A 272 -5.62 2.54 -1.17
CA ASN A 272 -5.38 1.99 -2.51
C ASN A 272 -5.72 3.01 -3.60
N ALA A 273 -6.85 3.72 -3.48
CA ALA A 273 -7.23 4.77 -4.43
C ALA A 273 -6.28 5.99 -4.34
N PHE A 274 -5.96 6.45 -3.12
CA PHE A 274 -5.02 7.54 -2.89
C PHE A 274 -3.67 7.26 -3.55
N VAL A 275 -3.06 6.11 -3.24
CA VAL A 275 -1.74 5.74 -3.77
C VAL A 275 -1.80 5.54 -5.28
N ALA A 276 -2.78 4.79 -5.80
CA ALA A 276 -2.87 4.52 -7.23
C ALA A 276 -3.07 5.79 -8.06
N VAL A 277 -3.85 6.77 -7.56
CA VAL A 277 -4.18 7.99 -8.31
C VAL A 277 -3.19 9.12 -8.03
N LEU A 278 -2.85 9.39 -6.76
CA LEU A 278 -2.07 10.57 -6.40
C LEU A 278 -0.56 10.30 -6.35
N GLU A 279 -0.14 9.11 -5.87
CA GLU A 279 1.28 8.79 -5.70
C GLU A 279 1.89 8.07 -6.91
N MET A 280 1.15 7.10 -7.48
CA MET A 280 1.57 6.40 -8.68
C MET A 280 1.23 7.20 -9.96
N HIS A 281 0.35 8.19 -9.87
CA HIS A 281 -0.20 8.96 -11.02
C HIS A 281 -0.96 8.07 -12.02
N GLY A 282 -1.67 7.07 -11.51
CA GLY A 282 -2.56 6.22 -12.30
C GLY A 282 -3.80 6.96 -12.81
N GLN A 283 -4.40 6.43 -13.86
CA GLN A 283 -5.57 6.98 -14.55
C GLN A 283 -6.85 6.59 -13.81
N GLY A 284 -7.13 7.22 -12.69
CA GLY A 284 -8.28 6.93 -11.84
C GLY A 284 -8.96 8.18 -11.29
N ASN A 285 -10.11 7.96 -10.65
CA ASN A 285 -10.84 9.00 -9.94
C ASN A 285 -10.55 8.91 -8.44
N PHE A 286 -10.31 10.07 -7.82
CA PHE A 286 -10.11 10.17 -6.39
C PHE A 286 -10.89 11.38 -5.85
N THR A 287 -11.50 11.23 -4.67
CA THR A 287 -12.26 12.30 -4.00
C THR A 287 -11.95 12.30 -2.52
N ASP A 288 -11.44 13.41 -2.02
CA ASP A 288 -11.30 13.71 -0.60
C ASP A 288 -11.28 15.22 -0.38
N SER A 289 -12.38 15.79 0.07
CA SER A 289 -12.51 17.22 0.32
C SER A 289 -11.64 17.73 1.48
N ARG A 290 -11.09 16.85 2.32
CA ARG A 290 -10.15 17.24 3.38
C ARG A 290 -8.87 17.83 2.79
N LEU A 291 -8.49 17.45 1.56
CA LEU A 291 -7.34 17.98 0.82
C LEU A 291 -7.55 19.41 0.28
N ASP A 292 -8.76 19.97 0.38
CA ASP A 292 -9.05 21.36 -0.02
C ASP A 292 -8.56 22.37 1.05
N ASN A 293 -8.14 21.91 2.21
CA ASN A 293 -7.59 22.76 3.26
C ASN A 293 -6.20 23.30 2.85
N ALA A 294 -6.17 24.48 2.24
CA ALA A 294 -4.95 25.11 1.74
C ALA A 294 -3.91 25.46 2.84
N THR A 295 -4.34 25.62 4.09
CA THR A 295 -3.42 25.85 5.23
C THR A 295 -2.65 24.57 5.54
N LYS A 296 -3.32 23.43 5.49
CA LYS A 296 -2.74 22.13 5.85
C LYS A 296 -2.08 21.45 4.64
N PHE A 297 -2.73 21.51 3.49
CA PHE A 297 -2.35 20.84 2.25
C PHE A 297 -2.23 21.83 1.07
N PRO A 298 -1.32 22.81 1.14
CA PRO A 298 -1.27 23.89 0.15
C PRO A 298 -0.99 23.40 -1.29
N VAL A 299 -0.21 22.33 -1.46
CA VAL A 299 0.08 21.75 -2.77
C VAL A 299 -1.14 21.01 -3.30
N ALA A 300 -1.75 20.15 -2.50
CA ALA A 300 -2.93 19.38 -2.89
C ALA A 300 -4.14 20.26 -3.20
N ALA A 301 -4.40 21.30 -2.38
CA ALA A 301 -5.49 22.25 -2.60
C ALA A 301 -5.29 23.01 -3.91
N ARG A 302 -4.08 23.55 -4.16
CA ARG A 302 -3.74 24.25 -5.41
C ARG A 302 -3.89 23.34 -6.63
N ALA A 303 -3.46 22.10 -6.53
CA ALA A 303 -3.54 21.10 -7.61
C ALA A 303 -4.89 20.39 -7.68
N ARG A 304 -5.85 20.72 -6.79
CA ARG A 304 -7.18 20.09 -6.70
C ARG A 304 -7.12 18.55 -6.60
N MET A 305 -6.15 18.03 -5.87
CA MET A 305 -5.91 16.59 -5.76
C MET A 305 -7.09 15.85 -5.13
N GLY A 306 -7.83 16.51 -4.22
CA GLY A 306 -9.06 15.98 -3.62
C GLY A 306 -10.23 15.83 -4.61
N HIS A 307 -10.07 16.23 -5.86
CA HIS A 307 -11.12 16.18 -6.90
C HIS A 307 -10.58 15.63 -8.23
N THR A 308 -9.62 14.72 -8.16
CA THR A 308 -9.02 14.12 -9.37
C THR A 308 -10.07 13.33 -10.16
N ARG A 309 -10.16 13.63 -11.48
CA ARG A 309 -11.07 12.95 -12.40
C ARG A 309 -10.31 12.53 -13.65
N PHE A 310 -10.55 11.30 -14.06
CA PHE A 310 -10.01 10.75 -15.29
C PHE A 310 -11.12 10.03 -16.07
N ASN A 311 -11.23 10.34 -17.35
CA ASN A 311 -12.17 9.64 -18.22
C ASN A 311 -11.66 8.22 -18.49
N GLY A 312 -12.47 7.19 -18.16
CA GLY A 312 -12.05 5.79 -18.27
C GLY A 312 -11.26 5.33 -17.04
N ASP A 313 -11.80 5.52 -15.84
CA ASP A 313 -11.22 5.15 -14.53
C ASP A 313 -10.70 3.70 -14.53
N LYS A 314 -9.38 3.55 -14.37
CA LYS A 314 -8.68 2.26 -14.32
C LYS A 314 -8.46 1.73 -12.90
N VAL A 315 -8.86 2.48 -11.88
CA VAL A 315 -8.58 2.19 -10.47
C VAL A 315 -9.80 1.63 -9.75
N ARG A 316 -10.94 2.34 -9.82
CA ARG A 316 -12.12 2.08 -8.99
C ARG A 316 -12.62 0.63 -9.05
N GLY A 317 -12.73 0.06 -10.25
CA GLY A 317 -13.22 -1.31 -10.44
C GLY A 317 -12.30 -2.40 -9.85
N LYS A 318 -11.05 -2.06 -9.52
CA LYS A 318 -10.04 -3.00 -8.99
C LYS A 318 -9.92 -2.95 -7.46
N LEU A 319 -10.49 -1.94 -6.81
CA LEU A 319 -10.38 -1.74 -5.37
C LEU A 319 -10.94 -2.90 -4.54
N PRO A 320 -12.09 -3.52 -4.89
CA PRO A 320 -12.61 -4.68 -4.15
C PRO A 320 -11.65 -5.88 -4.16
N GLY A 321 -11.10 -6.22 -5.32
CA GLY A 321 -10.11 -7.30 -5.45
C GLY A 321 -8.83 -7.00 -4.69
N LEU A 322 -8.30 -5.76 -4.79
CA LEU A 322 -7.13 -5.33 -4.01
C LEU A 322 -7.36 -5.46 -2.51
N GLN A 323 -8.51 -5.02 -2.02
CA GLN A 323 -8.89 -5.15 -0.61
C GLN A 323 -8.94 -6.62 -0.19
N ALA A 324 -9.65 -7.46 -0.95
CA ALA A 324 -9.77 -8.89 -0.67
C ALA A 324 -8.39 -9.55 -0.60
N TYR A 325 -7.51 -9.25 -1.57
CA TYR A 325 -6.16 -9.77 -1.58
C TYR A 325 -5.35 -9.32 -0.36
N GLN A 326 -5.32 -8.02 -0.04
CA GLN A 326 -4.56 -7.50 1.10
C GLN A 326 -5.07 -8.03 2.43
N LEU A 327 -6.39 -8.22 2.60
CA LEU A 327 -6.98 -8.87 3.78
C LEU A 327 -6.61 -10.35 3.89
N SER A 328 -6.36 -11.04 2.77
CA SER A 328 -5.92 -12.43 2.76
C SER A 328 -4.45 -12.64 3.15
N LEU A 329 -3.64 -11.56 3.17
CA LEU A 329 -2.22 -11.63 3.49
C LEU A 329 -2.01 -11.72 5.00
N ALA A 330 -1.76 -12.92 5.50
CA ALA A 330 -1.47 -13.16 6.91
C ALA A 330 -0.13 -12.53 7.34
N ALA A 331 -0.07 -12.07 8.59
CA ALA A 331 1.20 -11.66 9.19
C ALA A 331 2.20 -12.83 9.22
N PRO A 332 3.46 -12.61 8.84
CA PRO A 332 4.46 -13.67 8.85
C PRO A 332 4.78 -14.09 10.29
N LYS A 333 4.91 -15.40 10.49
CA LYS A 333 5.31 -15.95 11.79
C LYS A 333 6.84 -15.94 11.94
N PRO A 334 7.37 -15.68 13.14
CA PRO A 334 8.80 -15.79 13.41
C PRO A 334 9.28 -17.24 13.26
N LYS A 335 10.53 -17.41 12.84
CA LYS A 335 11.14 -18.76 12.74
C LYS A 335 11.34 -19.33 14.14
N SER A 336 11.26 -20.66 14.25
CA SER A 336 11.59 -21.37 15.49
C SER A 336 13.03 -21.04 15.91
N GLY A 337 13.24 -20.82 17.21
CA GLY A 337 14.55 -20.49 17.76
C GLY A 337 15.00 -19.03 17.65
N THR A 338 14.16 -18.13 17.10
CA THR A 338 14.49 -16.69 17.00
C THR A 338 14.14 -15.90 18.27
N PHE A 339 13.48 -16.52 19.23
CA PHE A 339 13.15 -15.94 20.54
C PHE A 339 13.11 -17.01 21.63
N ASP A 340 13.29 -16.61 22.89
CA ASP A 340 13.15 -17.46 24.08
C ASP A 340 11.67 -17.64 24.42
N LYS A 341 11.16 -18.88 24.33
CA LYS A 341 9.76 -19.20 24.59
C LYS A 341 9.33 -18.94 26.02
N ALA A 342 10.19 -19.25 26.99
CA ALA A 342 9.89 -19.09 28.42
C ALA A 342 9.87 -17.60 28.79
N ALA A 343 10.82 -16.81 28.27
CA ALA A 343 10.85 -15.38 28.43
C ALA A 343 9.64 -14.72 27.75
N ALA A 344 9.27 -15.17 26.53
CA ALA A 344 8.10 -14.68 25.82
C ALA A 344 6.79 -14.93 26.59
N GLN A 345 6.64 -16.07 27.28
CA GLN A 345 5.48 -16.33 28.13
C GLN A 345 5.41 -15.38 29.34
N ARG A 346 6.55 -15.08 29.98
CA ARG A 346 6.61 -14.07 31.05
C ARG A 346 6.32 -12.67 30.50
N GLY A 347 6.91 -12.36 29.34
CA GLY A 347 6.70 -11.10 28.63
C GLY A 347 5.24 -10.86 28.26
N LYS A 348 4.51 -11.92 27.83
CA LYS A 348 3.07 -11.82 27.58
C LYS A 348 2.28 -11.41 28.83
N LYS A 349 2.59 -12.00 29.98
CA LYS A 349 1.92 -11.62 31.26
C LYS A 349 2.21 -10.16 31.62
N LEU A 350 3.43 -9.70 31.37
CA LEU A 350 3.79 -8.29 31.57
C LEU A 350 3.07 -7.37 30.58
N PHE A 351 3.02 -7.75 29.30
CA PHE A 351 2.33 -7.02 28.23
C PHE A 351 0.84 -6.83 28.54
N ASP A 352 0.17 -7.89 29.01
CA ASP A 352 -1.25 -7.87 29.38
C ASP A 352 -1.51 -7.18 30.73
N GLY A 353 -0.51 -7.10 31.62
CA GLY A 353 -0.63 -6.57 32.98
C GLY A 353 0.22 -5.33 33.25
N LYS A 354 1.32 -5.47 33.98
CA LYS A 354 2.16 -4.36 34.49
C LYS A 354 2.60 -3.36 33.40
N ALA A 355 2.90 -3.85 32.17
CA ALA A 355 3.32 -2.99 31.06
C ALA A 355 2.16 -2.31 30.34
N THR A 356 0.90 -2.64 30.64
CA THR A 356 -0.33 -2.06 30.09
C THR A 356 -0.40 -1.98 28.54
N CYS A 357 0.45 -2.69 27.83
CA CYS A 357 0.53 -2.62 26.35
C CYS A 357 -0.78 -3.08 25.70
N ALA A 358 -1.46 -4.06 26.30
CA ALA A 358 -2.75 -4.59 25.82
C ALA A 358 -3.89 -3.57 25.87
N SER A 359 -3.74 -2.43 26.55
CA SER A 359 -4.75 -1.37 26.56
C SER A 359 -4.97 -0.74 25.18
N CYS A 360 -3.91 -0.69 24.37
CA CYS A 360 -3.96 -0.24 22.96
C CYS A 360 -3.77 -1.41 21.97
N HIS A 361 -2.87 -2.34 22.28
CA HIS A 361 -2.58 -3.50 21.43
C HIS A 361 -3.46 -4.71 21.80
N MET A 362 -4.77 -4.57 21.59
CA MET A 362 -5.78 -5.57 21.96
C MET A 362 -5.81 -6.76 20.99
N PRO A 363 -5.95 -7.99 21.50
CA PRO A 363 -6.22 -9.15 20.66
C PRO A 363 -7.59 -9.03 19.92
N PRO A 364 -7.80 -9.68 18.77
CA PRO A 364 -6.85 -10.57 18.08
C PRO A 364 -5.86 -9.84 17.17
N THR A 365 -6.09 -8.57 16.83
CA THR A 365 -5.30 -7.78 15.87
C THR A 365 -4.05 -7.17 16.50
N LEU A 366 -3.96 -7.18 17.81
CA LEU A 366 -2.95 -6.43 18.58
C LEU A 366 -2.92 -4.95 18.19
N SER A 367 -4.12 -4.37 18.04
CA SER A 367 -4.39 -2.99 17.67
C SER A 367 -5.81 -2.60 18.06
N ASP A 368 -6.03 -1.35 18.35
CA ASP A 368 -7.35 -0.71 18.50
C ASP A 368 -7.71 0.16 17.29
N ALA A 369 -6.99 0.00 16.17
CA ALA A 369 -7.17 0.81 14.98
C ALA A 369 -8.60 0.74 14.42
N GLY A 370 -9.22 1.91 14.31
CA GLY A 370 -10.61 2.07 13.90
C GLY A 370 -11.59 2.16 15.06
N GLN A 371 -11.13 1.99 16.30
CA GLN A 371 -11.90 2.25 17.51
C GLN A 371 -11.35 3.49 18.24
N ASN A 372 -10.03 3.58 18.40
CA ASN A 372 -9.37 4.70 19.05
C ASN A 372 -8.25 5.25 18.19
N MET A 373 -8.09 6.56 18.21
CA MET A 373 -6.96 7.30 17.67
C MET A 373 -6.26 8.05 18.82
N HIS A 374 -4.94 8.18 18.71
CA HIS A 374 -4.12 8.70 19.80
C HIS A 374 -3.47 10.02 19.43
N THR A 375 -3.56 11.01 20.33
CA THR A 375 -2.76 12.23 20.16
C THR A 375 -1.28 11.90 20.32
N PRO A 376 -0.38 12.60 19.63
CA PRO A 376 1.07 12.39 19.76
C PRO A 376 1.55 12.43 21.21
N ALA A 377 1.04 13.39 22.00
CA ALA A 377 1.40 13.54 23.41
C ALA A 377 0.98 12.35 24.27
N SER A 378 -0.21 11.76 24.01
CA SER A 378 -0.72 10.62 24.80
C SER A 378 0.08 9.32 24.60
N ILE A 379 0.86 9.25 23.54
CA ILE A 379 1.72 8.08 23.21
C ILE A 379 3.21 8.46 23.14
N CYS A 380 3.57 9.62 23.69
CA CYS A 380 4.95 10.12 23.79
C CYS A 380 5.74 10.08 22.49
N THR A 381 5.11 10.47 21.39
CA THR A 381 5.80 10.62 20.11
C THR A 381 5.73 12.05 19.60
N ASP A 382 6.53 12.39 18.61
CA ASP A 382 6.43 13.69 17.97
C ASP A 382 5.14 13.83 17.17
N ASP A 383 4.72 15.06 16.95
CA ASP A 383 3.49 15.38 16.24
C ASP A 383 3.68 15.63 14.75
N PHE A 384 4.93 15.69 14.25
CA PHE A 384 5.21 16.13 12.89
C PHE A 384 4.43 15.35 11.84
N GLN A 385 4.50 14.01 11.87
CA GLN A 385 3.76 13.19 10.89
C GLN A 385 2.24 13.25 11.12
N ALA A 386 1.79 13.28 12.36
CA ALA A 386 0.37 13.42 12.68
C ALA A 386 -0.21 14.75 12.15
N GLN A 387 0.52 15.85 12.30
CA GLN A 387 0.10 17.17 11.80
C GLN A 387 0.00 17.24 10.27
N ARG A 388 0.58 16.28 9.54
CA ARG A 388 0.46 16.13 8.09
C ARG A 388 -0.75 15.29 7.65
N SER A 389 -1.54 14.76 8.61
CA SER A 389 -2.80 14.05 8.36
C SER A 389 -4.01 14.93 8.70
N PRO A 390 -5.22 14.65 8.18
CA PRO A 390 -6.40 15.47 8.46
C PRO A 390 -6.68 15.65 9.96
N ASP A 391 -6.51 14.58 10.75
CA ASP A 391 -6.96 14.51 12.14
C ASP A 391 -5.88 14.86 13.17
N GLY A 392 -4.60 14.90 12.75
CA GLY A 392 -3.49 15.19 13.66
C GLY A 392 -3.21 14.08 14.68
N MET A 393 -3.60 12.84 14.39
CA MET A 393 -3.51 11.70 15.30
C MET A 393 -2.71 10.53 14.73
N TYR A 394 -2.32 9.62 15.60
CA TYR A 394 -1.73 8.32 15.26
C TYR A 394 -2.69 7.19 15.60
N ARG A 395 -2.62 6.10 14.83
CA ARG A 395 -3.27 4.84 15.16
C ARG A 395 -2.32 3.90 15.92
N THR A 396 -2.87 2.96 16.65
CA THR A 396 -2.13 1.82 17.18
C THR A 396 -1.75 0.86 16.03
N THR A 397 -0.44 0.67 15.80
CA THR A 397 0.05 -0.24 14.75
C THR A 397 -0.12 -1.69 15.18
N PRO A 398 -0.72 -2.58 14.35
CA PRO A 398 -0.78 -4.01 14.61
C PRO A 398 0.62 -4.59 14.80
N LEU A 399 0.79 -5.49 15.78
CA LEU A 399 2.09 -6.08 16.12
C LEU A 399 2.37 -7.43 15.42
N GLY A 400 1.40 -7.98 14.70
CA GLY A 400 1.61 -9.23 13.96
C GLY A 400 2.80 -9.14 12.99
N GLY A 401 3.65 -10.16 12.95
CA GLY A 401 4.84 -10.21 12.10
C GLY A 401 6.04 -9.39 12.60
N LEU A 402 5.95 -8.82 13.80
CA LEU A 402 6.99 -7.96 14.36
C LEU A 402 8.33 -8.71 14.51
N GLY A 403 8.30 -10.00 14.93
CA GLY A 403 9.49 -10.84 15.04
C GLY A 403 10.23 -11.14 13.74
N THR A 404 9.62 -10.80 12.59
CA THR A 404 10.29 -10.96 11.28
C THR A 404 10.89 -9.65 10.75
N ARG A 405 10.73 -8.55 11.48
CA ARG A 405 11.21 -7.22 11.08
C ARG A 405 12.68 -7.04 11.46
N THR A 406 13.56 -7.08 10.47
CA THR A 406 15.03 -7.04 10.66
C THR A 406 15.69 -5.76 10.17
N LYS A 407 14.94 -4.89 9.45
CA LYS A 407 15.49 -3.67 8.82
C LYS A 407 14.58 -2.46 9.03
N GLY A 408 15.17 -1.27 8.97
CA GLY A 408 14.49 0.02 8.95
C GLY A 408 14.08 0.55 10.31
N GLY A 409 14.23 -0.23 11.39
CA GLY A 409 13.85 0.19 12.74
C GLY A 409 12.33 0.20 12.97
N TYR A 410 11.93 0.90 14.01
CA TYR A 410 10.57 0.94 14.55
C TYR A 410 10.06 2.39 14.64
N TYR A 411 8.77 2.58 14.87
CA TYR A 411 8.01 3.82 14.71
C TYR A 411 7.85 4.22 13.24
N HIS A 412 7.10 5.31 13.00
CA HIS A 412 6.81 5.79 11.64
C HIS A 412 8.07 6.23 10.88
N ASP A 413 9.10 6.70 11.56
CA ASP A 413 10.34 7.23 10.98
C ASP A 413 11.58 6.33 11.16
N GLY A 414 11.43 5.21 11.88
CA GLY A 414 12.54 4.28 12.14
C GLY A 414 13.51 4.73 13.23
N ARG A 415 13.08 5.65 14.13
CA ARG A 415 13.93 6.26 15.17
C ARG A 415 14.51 5.26 16.16
N TYR A 416 13.86 4.16 16.42
CA TYR A 416 14.35 3.10 17.29
C TYR A 416 14.88 1.94 16.47
N ALA A 417 16.15 1.61 16.65
CA ALA A 417 16.79 0.52 15.91
C ALA A 417 16.36 -0.86 16.39
N THR A 418 15.96 -0.99 17.68
CA THR A 418 15.64 -2.26 18.31
C THR A 418 14.33 -2.23 19.09
N LEU A 419 13.71 -3.40 19.29
CA LEU A 419 12.53 -3.54 20.16
C LEU A 419 12.85 -3.18 21.62
N GLY A 420 14.09 -3.40 22.06
CA GLY A 420 14.52 -2.98 23.40
C GLY A 420 14.41 -1.48 23.61
N GLN A 421 14.82 -0.69 22.61
CA GLN A 421 14.66 0.77 22.64
C GLN A 421 13.20 1.21 22.67
N VAL A 422 12.31 0.51 21.95
CA VAL A 422 10.86 0.78 21.97
C VAL A 422 10.28 0.51 23.36
N VAL A 423 10.60 -0.65 23.96
CA VAL A 423 10.14 -1.02 25.31
C VAL A 423 10.68 -0.05 26.37
N GLN A 424 11.97 0.32 26.27
CA GLN A 424 12.59 1.30 27.17
C GLN A 424 11.92 2.67 27.05
N HIS A 425 11.61 3.11 25.83
CA HIS A 425 10.90 4.37 25.60
C HIS A 425 9.54 4.39 26.30
N TYR A 426 8.71 3.37 26.11
CA TYR A 426 7.41 3.29 26.77
C TYR A 426 7.51 3.08 28.29
N ASN A 427 8.54 2.34 28.77
CA ASN A 427 8.80 2.21 30.20
C ASN A 427 9.04 3.58 30.85
N GLY A 428 9.84 4.44 30.21
CA GLY A 428 10.06 5.81 30.68
C GLY A 428 8.84 6.71 30.52
N CYS A 429 8.21 6.68 29.33
CA CYS A 429 7.08 7.52 28.99
C CYS A 429 5.89 7.35 29.93
N PHE A 430 5.51 6.09 30.21
CA PHE A 430 4.35 5.79 31.05
C PHE A 430 4.71 5.47 32.51
N GLY A 431 5.98 5.59 32.90
CA GLY A 431 6.40 5.30 34.25
C GLY A 431 6.10 3.85 34.69
N LEU A 432 6.24 2.86 33.79
CA LEU A 432 5.79 1.49 34.02
C LEU A 432 6.59 0.75 35.11
N GLY A 433 7.76 1.23 35.47
CA GLY A 433 8.63 0.63 36.48
C GLY A 433 9.11 -0.79 36.13
N LEU A 434 9.26 -1.10 34.83
CA LEU A 434 9.79 -2.39 34.38
C LEU A 434 11.29 -2.47 34.64
N SER A 435 11.73 -3.51 35.37
CA SER A 435 13.15 -3.85 35.50
C SER A 435 13.76 -4.25 34.15
N ALA A 436 15.09 -4.26 34.05
CA ALA A 436 15.78 -4.67 32.83
C ALA A 436 15.40 -6.08 32.35
N ARG A 437 15.19 -7.02 33.30
CA ARG A 437 14.74 -8.39 33.00
C ARG A 437 13.31 -8.37 32.44
N GLU A 438 12.38 -7.65 33.06
CA GLU A 438 11.00 -7.54 32.60
C GLU A 438 10.93 -6.90 31.20
N GLN A 439 11.72 -5.87 30.92
CA GLN A 439 11.82 -5.30 29.60
C GLN A 439 12.33 -6.33 28.57
N SER A 440 13.35 -7.12 28.92
CA SER A 440 13.85 -8.21 28.06
C SER A 440 12.78 -9.28 27.81
N ASP A 441 12.02 -9.67 28.83
CA ASP A 441 10.91 -10.64 28.67
C ASP A 441 9.82 -10.10 27.74
N VAL A 442 9.45 -8.82 27.84
CA VAL A 442 8.51 -8.16 26.90
C VAL A 442 9.06 -8.16 25.48
N VAL A 443 10.36 -7.88 25.28
CA VAL A 443 11.00 -7.95 23.96
C VAL A 443 10.91 -9.36 23.36
N GLU A 444 11.14 -10.41 24.14
CA GLU A 444 11.00 -11.80 23.67
C GLU A 444 9.54 -12.11 23.26
N TYR A 445 8.55 -11.60 24.00
CA TYR A 445 7.16 -11.71 23.60
C TYR A 445 6.89 -10.99 22.26
N LEU A 446 7.36 -9.76 22.10
CA LEU A 446 7.22 -9.01 20.84
C LEU A 446 7.88 -9.70 19.64
N LYS A 447 9.02 -10.38 19.86
CA LYS A 447 9.67 -11.22 18.83
C LYS A 447 8.86 -12.47 18.49
N SER A 448 8.00 -12.93 19.39
CA SER A 448 7.16 -14.11 19.17
C SER A 448 5.93 -13.83 18.31
N LEU A 449 5.62 -12.56 18.07
CA LEU A 449 4.53 -12.07 17.25
C LEU A 449 5.02 -11.94 15.78
#